data_c2d8b66edd209b5ff9f3c82053072330
#
_entry.id   c2d8b66edd209b5ff9f3c82053072330
#
_cell.length_a   1.000
_cell.length_b   1.000
_cell.length_c   1.000
_cell.angle_alpha   90.00
_cell.angle_beta   90.00
_cell.angle_gamma   90.00
#
_symmetry.space_group_name_H-M   'P 1'
#
loop_
_entity.id
_entity.type
_entity.pdbx_description
1 polymer ?
#
loop_
_entity_poly.entity_id
_entity_poly.type
_entity_poly.pdbx_seq_one_letter_code
_entity_poly.pdbx_strand_id
1 'polypeptide(L)' 'MTPREAIRIIERNGAVLLRQRGSHRQYEVRMPNADGTELVARTTIAQHPGDIRPGTLRAIERDLEPVFGKGWLRNR' A
#
# COMPACT_ATOMS: atom_id res chain seq x y z
N MET A 1 -10.56 -2.31 -9.02
CA MET A 1 -9.10 -2.59 -8.89
C MET A 1 -8.91 -3.94 -8.22
N THR A 2 -8.09 -4.78 -8.81
CA THR A 2 -7.75 -6.10 -8.26
C THR A 2 -6.61 -5.98 -7.24
N PRO A 3 -6.47 -6.96 -6.33
CA PRO A 3 -5.31 -6.98 -5.43
C PRO A 3 -3.98 -6.95 -6.18
N ARG A 4 -3.88 -7.66 -7.30
CA ARG A 4 -2.67 -7.68 -8.13
C ARG A 4 -2.33 -6.28 -8.65
N GLU A 5 -3.33 -5.54 -9.10
CA GLU A 5 -3.11 -4.17 -9.58
C GLU A 5 -2.65 -3.24 -8.45
N ALA A 6 -3.29 -3.33 -7.29
CA ALA A 6 -2.91 -2.52 -6.13
C ALA A 6 -1.47 -2.81 -5.71
N ILE A 7 -1.11 -4.09 -5.64
CA ILE A 7 0.25 -4.52 -5.29
C ILE A 7 1.26 -3.97 -6.30
N ARG A 8 0.96 -4.05 -7.59
CA ARG A 8 1.83 -3.53 -8.63
C ARG A 8 2.07 -2.04 -8.48
N ILE A 9 1.02 -1.28 -8.16
CA ILE A 9 1.12 0.16 -7.99
C ILE A 9 2.05 0.50 -6.81
N ILE A 10 1.84 -0.13 -5.66
CA ILE A 10 2.64 0.19 -4.48
C ILE A 10 4.08 -0.29 -4.61
N GLU A 11 4.30 -1.44 -5.26
CA GLU A 11 5.67 -1.92 -5.49
C GLU A 11 6.45 -1.01 -6.42
N ARG A 12 5.81 -0.46 -7.43
CA ARG A 12 6.44 0.54 -8.32
C ARG A 12 6.87 1.79 -7.56
N ASN A 13 6.21 2.06 -6.45
CA ASN A 13 6.47 3.25 -5.64
C ASN A 13 7.29 2.93 -4.39
N GLY A 14 7.95 1.78 -4.38
CA GLY A 14 8.94 1.45 -3.36
C GLY A 14 8.45 0.58 -2.22
N ALA A 15 7.21 0.09 -2.26
CA ALA A 15 6.73 -0.81 -1.23
C ALA A 15 7.43 -2.17 -1.31
N VAL A 16 7.75 -2.73 -0.16
CA VAL A 16 8.47 -4.00 -0.02
C VAL A 16 7.61 -4.97 0.77
N LEU A 17 7.53 -6.20 0.30
CA LEU A 17 6.82 -7.26 1.01
C LEU A 17 7.58 -7.62 2.27
N LEU A 18 6.94 -7.44 3.44
CA LEU A 18 7.52 -7.83 4.72
C LEU A 18 7.28 -9.28 5.05
N ARG A 19 6.04 -9.72 4.87
CA ARG A 19 5.67 -11.12 5.13
C ARG A 19 4.32 -11.43 4.50
N GLN A 20 4.06 -12.72 4.38
CA GLN A 20 2.79 -13.22 3.87
C GLN A 20 2.27 -14.33 4.78
N ARG A 21 0.99 -14.25 5.10
CA ARG A 21 0.27 -15.31 5.80
C ARG A 21 -0.93 -15.70 4.97
N GLY A 22 -0.90 -16.89 4.41
CA GLY A 22 -1.95 -17.32 3.48
C GLY A 22 -2.08 -16.32 2.34
N SER A 23 -3.25 -15.76 2.16
CA SER A 23 -3.51 -14.77 1.12
C SER A 23 -3.20 -13.33 1.56
N HIS A 24 -2.84 -13.10 2.83
CA HIS A 24 -2.60 -11.75 3.36
C HIS A 24 -1.13 -11.38 3.21
N ARG A 25 -0.85 -10.34 2.41
CA ARG A 25 0.49 -9.81 2.20
C ARG A 25 0.64 -8.48 2.91
N GLN A 26 1.64 -8.38 3.78
CA GLN A 26 1.96 -7.12 4.47
C GLN A 26 3.10 -6.43 3.78
N TYR A 27 2.86 -5.17 3.39
CA TYR A 27 3.83 -4.31 2.69
C TYR A 27 4.24 -3.14 3.56
N GLU A 28 5.47 -2.69 3.35
CA GLU A 28 5.99 -1.51 4.01
C GLU A 28 6.61 -0.59 2.96
N VAL A 29 6.40 0.71 3.13
CA VAL A 29 7.07 1.71 2.31
C VAL A 29 7.70 2.75 3.22
N ARG A 30 8.91 3.20 2.86
CA ARG A 30 9.68 4.18 3.63
C ARG A 30 10.05 5.36 2.74
N MET A 31 10.09 6.54 3.36
CA MET A 31 10.52 7.76 2.68
C MET A 31 11.35 8.60 3.65
N PRO A 32 12.57 9.02 3.27
CA PRO A 32 13.37 9.86 4.14
C PRO A 32 12.77 11.26 4.26
N ASN A 33 12.82 11.81 5.48
CA ASN A 33 12.47 13.19 5.76
C ASN A 33 13.71 14.08 5.64
N ALA A 34 13.48 15.37 5.48
CA ALA A 34 14.56 16.36 5.40
C ALA A 34 15.41 16.43 6.68
N ASP A 35 14.85 16.04 7.81
CA ASP A 35 15.53 16.08 9.12
C ASP A 35 16.33 14.82 9.46
N GLY A 36 16.43 13.87 8.51
CA GLY A 36 17.15 12.62 8.73
C GLY A 36 16.32 11.48 9.31
N THR A 37 15.05 11.72 9.65
CA THR A 37 14.15 10.66 10.07
C THR A 37 13.50 10.03 8.84
N GLU A 38 12.70 8.97 9.06
CA GLU A 38 11.97 8.32 7.98
C GLU A 38 10.48 8.31 8.26
N LEU A 39 9.70 8.54 7.22
CA LEU A 39 8.28 8.19 7.22
C LEU A 39 8.17 6.71 6.88
N VAL A 40 7.36 5.99 7.63
CA VAL A 40 7.14 4.56 7.41
C VAL A 40 5.63 4.33 7.40
N ALA A 41 5.16 3.62 6.39
CA ALA A 41 3.75 3.26 6.30
C ALA A 41 3.63 1.79 5.92
N ARG A 42 2.59 1.13 6.41
CA ARG A 42 2.33 -0.28 6.16
C ARG A 42 0.89 -0.51 5.81
N THR A 43 0.66 -1.50 4.96
CA THR A 43 -0.70 -1.93 4.62
C THR A 43 -0.70 -3.44 4.42
N THR A 44 -1.88 -4.03 4.52
CA THR A 44 -2.07 -5.45 4.22
C THR A 44 -3.04 -5.57 3.05
N ILE A 45 -2.65 -6.36 2.06
CA ILE A 45 -3.49 -6.62 0.89
C ILE A 45 -3.76 -8.12 0.80
N ALA A 46 -5.03 -8.49 0.86
CA ALA A 46 -5.46 -9.87 0.69
C ALA A 46 -5.50 -10.20 -0.81
N GLN A 47 -4.88 -11.30 -1.18
CA GLN A 47 -4.93 -11.79 -2.56
C GLN A 47 -6.16 -12.68 -2.73
N HIS A 48 -7.05 -12.28 -3.62
CA HIS A 48 -8.24 -13.06 -3.96
C HIS A 48 -8.66 -12.71 -5.38
N PRO A 49 -9.44 -13.57 -6.05
CA PRO A 49 -9.99 -13.22 -7.36
C PRO A 49 -10.97 -12.06 -7.23
N GLY A 50 -11.07 -11.26 -8.28
CA GLY A 50 -11.99 -10.14 -8.34
C GLY A 50 -11.43 -8.86 -7.75
N ASP A 51 -12.28 -7.87 -7.65
CA ASP A 51 -11.90 -6.53 -7.20
C ASP A 51 -11.83 -6.41 -5.69
N ILE A 52 -10.97 -5.50 -5.24
CA ILE A 52 -10.94 -5.08 -3.84
C ILE A 52 -12.21 -4.28 -3.55
N ARG A 53 -12.86 -4.58 -2.42
CA ARG A 53 -14.05 -3.84 -2.01
C ARG A 53 -13.71 -2.37 -1.75
N PRO A 54 -14.63 -1.45 -2.06
CA PRO A 54 -14.36 -0.01 -1.91
C PRO A 54 -13.88 0.40 -0.52
N GLY A 55 -14.44 -0.18 0.54
CA GLY A 55 -14.00 0.12 1.91
C GLY A 55 -12.58 -0.33 2.19
N THR A 56 -12.21 -1.51 1.70
CA THR A 56 -10.86 -2.05 1.83
C THR A 56 -9.88 -1.20 1.02
N LEU A 57 -10.28 -0.79 -0.18
CA LEU A 57 -9.43 0.05 -1.03
C LEU A 57 -9.15 1.39 -0.37
N ARG A 58 -10.15 2.00 0.27
CA ARG A 58 -9.96 3.23 1.03
C ARG A 58 -9.04 3.05 2.23
N ALA A 59 -9.11 1.89 2.88
CA ALA A 59 -8.22 1.59 4.00
C ALA A 59 -6.76 1.50 3.54
N ILE A 60 -6.51 0.83 2.41
CA ILE A 60 -5.17 0.74 1.82
C ILE A 60 -4.67 2.14 1.48
N GLU A 61 -5.50 2.96 0.85
CA GLU A 61 -5.15 4.33 0.51
C GLU A 61 -4.76 5.13 1.75
N ARG A 62 -5.56 5.03 2.80
CA ARG A 62 -5.32 5.73 4.06
C ARG A 62 -4.05 5.25 4.75
N ASP A 63 -3.81 3.94 4.74
CA ASP A 63 -2.63 3.35 5.37
C ASP A 63 -1.33 3.91 4.80
N LEU A 64 -1.29 4.19 3.51
CA LEU A 64 -0.08 4.63 2.82
C LEU A 64 -0.04 6.14 2.55
N GLU A 65 -1.04 6.90 2.98
CA GLU A 65 -1.05 8.36 2.86
C GLU A 65 0.19 9.03 3.43
N PRO A 66 0.72 8.62 4.60
CA PRO A 66 1.89 9.29 5.17
C PRO A 66 3.09 9.32 4.22
N VAL A 67 3.19 8.35 3.32
CA VAL A 67 4.30 8.28 2.35
C VAL A 67 3.86 8.75 0.97
N PHE A 68 2.71 8.28 0.50
CA PHE A 68 2.27 8.54 -0.88
C PHE A 68 1.44 9.81 -1.06
N GLY A 69 0.97 10.40 0.04
CA GLY A 69 0.13 11.58 -0.01
C GLY A 69 -1.35 11.26 -0.10
N LYS A 70 -2.16 12.24 0.30
CA LYS A 70 -3.61 12.08 0.34
C LYS A 70 -4.19 11.85 -1.05
N GLY A 71 -5.05 10.85 -1.19
CA GLY A 71 -5.72 10.55 -2.45
C GLY A 71 -4.83 9.89 -3.50
N TRP A 72 -3.67 9.39 -3.11
CA TRP A 72 -2.69 8.84 -4.05
C TRP A 72 -3.27 7.75 -4.96
N LEU A 73 -4.17 6.95 -4.45
CA LEU A 73 -4.74 5.84 -5.22
C LEU A 73 -5.72 6.32 -6.28
N ARG A 74 -6.41 7.42 -6.01
CA ARG A 74 -7.39 8.01 -6.93
C ARG A 74 -6.75 8.92 -7.97
N ASN A 75 -5.60 9.48 -7.65
CA ASN A 75 -4.93 10.50 -8.47
C ASN A 75 -3.71 9.97 -9.23
N ARG A 76 -3.63 8.68 -9.42
CA ARG A 76 -2.53 8.07 -10.17
C ARG A 76 -2.72 8.18 -11.68
#